data_ec4bfd25063f904681fdc397fb97f5fc
#
_entry.id   ec4bfd25063f904681fdc397fb97f5fc
#
_cell.length_a   1.000
_cell.length_b   1.000
_cell.length_c   1.000
_cell.angle_alpha   90.00
_cell.angle_beta   90.00
_cell.angle_gamma   90.00
#
_symmetry.space_group_name_H-M   'P 1'
#
loop_
_entity.id
_entity.type
_entity.pdbx_description
1 polymer ?
#
loop_
_entity_poly.entity_id
_entity_poly.type
_entity_poly.pdbx_seq_one_letter_code
_entity_poly.pdbx_strand_id
1 'polypeptide(L)'
;MADGARSLIEGVAFPQGGDGRRSTSATGRAVFADSVRAVDPTLAARIEHTADWRGGYIGPLRDIVLAAAITGQAALDVSRDGLASAHRRFVFARGGEELPLWEAMRRWTDPGFGSVTVRGSIPRETELTLPYRGRRLFGDDLRRQVDRWVSSGIAEPGFAEALTLVMDNPDWLDLSDVDIAVLGAGAELGPTRALLRWGARVHAVDLPRPDLWSRLIDITRGTAGSLRIPIGLDRDGNPPFVVGGVVHPEDDATVAGRAGADLLTRTPELLTWLREIEQPFVLGTYAYADGAAHVLLSMAADAIANELLAGRNDLTLAYLATPTDVFRVPMDAVEESRSRWESRGLSGLLQSPLRLMRQFEPNYPQTYLADDGIEFGINDSLVPQQGPNYALAKRLQRWRALVARADGVPVSLNLAPATRTRSVVKNRALAAAYAGAGRFGVEVFDPATSTTLMAALLVHDLRNPAAAANPQTPLANPMDLFTQAANHGGLWRAAYAPRSVLGIAALLGMFDSKA
;
A
#
# COMPACT_ATOMS: atom_id res chain seq x y z
N MET A 1 -31.92 34.28 -9.10
CA MET A 1 -30.46 34.18 -9.12
C MET A 1 -30.05 33.39 -7.89
N ALA A 2 -29.90 32.10 -8.05
CA ALA A 2 -29.38 31.26 -6.97
C ALA A 2 -27.85 31.27 -7.11
N ASP A 3 -27.21 32.06 -6.25
CA ASP A 3 -25.77 32.02 -6.05
C ASP A 3 -25.47 30.68 -5.36
N GLY A 4 -25.08 29.69 -6.19
CA GLY A 4 -24.66 28.39 -5.69
C GLY A 4 -23.36 28.60 -4.92
N ALA A 5 -23.46 28.63 -3.59
CA ALA A 5 -22.32 28.61 -2.71
C ALA A 5 -21.41 27.46 -3.16
N ARG A 6 -20.31 27.79 -3.88
CA ARG A 6 -19.23 26.84 -4.13
C ARG A 6 -18.78 26.36 -2.76
N SER A 7 -19.06 25.11 -2.41
CA SER A 7 -18.50 24.49 -1.22
C SER A 7 -17.00 24.72 -1.26
N LEU A 8 -16.48 25.49 -0.31
CA LEU A 8 -15.05 25.73 -0.18
C LEU A 8 -14.38 24.37 0.03
N ILE A 9 -13.40 24.07 -0.81
CA ILE A 9 -12.61 22.85 -0.64
C ILE A 9 -11.73 23.06 0.58
N GLU A 10 -11.69 22.05 1.46
CA GLU A 10 -10.83 22.04 2.64
C GLU A 10 -9.87 20.85 2.54
N GLY A 11 -8.59 21.09 2.89
CA GLY A 11 -7.55 20.07 2.93
C GLY A 11 -6.77 19.89 1.64
N VAL A 12 -6.11 18.73 1.52
CA VAL A 12 -5.29 18.37 0.35
C VAL A 12 -6.16 18.26 -0.89
N ALA A 13 -5.74 18.90 -1.98
CA ALA A 13 -6.52 18.98 -3.20
C ALA A 13 -5.65 18.89 -4.46
N PHE A 14 -6.28 18.47 -5.57
CA PHE A 14 -5.70 18.59 -6.90
C PHE A 14 -5.61 20.08 -7.29
N PRO A 15 -4.63 20.49 -8.12
CA PRO A 15 -4.51 21.88 -8.57
C PRO A 15 -5.71 22.30 -9.41
N GLN A 16 -6.01 23.59 -9.40
CA GLN A 16 -6.95 24.17 -10.35
C GLN A 16 -6.27 24.34 -11.73
N GLY A 17 -6.97 23.93 -12.77
CA GLY A 17 -6.59 24.27 -14.14
C GLY A 17 -6.94 25.71 -14.49
N GLY A 18 -6.51 26.18 -15.67
CA GLY A 18 -6.84 27.52 -16.16
C GLY A 18 -8.35 27.77 -16.35
N ASP A 19 -9.15 26.71 -16.43
CA ASP A 19 -10.62 26.73 -16.47
C ASP A 19 -11.28 26.74 -15.07
N GLY A 20 -10.49 26.80 -14.01
CA GLY A 20 -10.95 26.75 -12.62
C GLY A 20 -11.39 25.36 -12.14
N ARG A 21 -11.25 24.31 -12.96
CA ARG A 21 -11.59 22.93 -12.61
C ARG A 21 -10.39 22.16 -12.07
N ARG A 22 -10.63 21.19 -11.18
CA ARG A 22 -9.62 20.27 -10.66
C ARG A 22 -9.72 18.95 -11.40
N SER A 23 -8.83 18.73 -12.36
CA SER A 23 -8.84 17.53 -13.19
C SER A 23 -7.87 16.48 -12.64
N THR A 24 -8.39 15.37 -12.14
CA THR A 24 -7.58 14.23 -11.70
C THR A 24 -6.82 13.59 -12.86
N SER A 25 -7.46 13.49 -14.04
CA SER A 25 -6.85 12.92 -15.24
C SER A 25 -5.72 13.80 -15.79
N ALA A 26 -5.91 15.12 -15.83
CA ALA A 26 -4.86 16.04 -16.29
C ALA A 26 -3.67 16.04 -15.33
N THR A 27 -3.92 16.10 -14.03
CA THR A 27 -2.86 16.07 -13.00
C THR A 27 -2.11 14.75 -13.02
N GLY A 28 -2.83 13.61 -13.01
CA GLY A 28 -2.19 12.30 -13.03
C GLY A 28 -1.35 12.07 -14.29
N ARG A 29 -1.87 12.44 -15.45
CA ARG A 29 -1.14 12.38 -16.73
C ARG A 29 0.14 13.23 -16.69
N ALA A 30 0.06 14.46 -16.17
CA ALA A 30 1.22 15.34 -16.06
C ALA A 30 2.28 14.76 -15.09
N VAL A 31 1.88 14.20 -13.94
CA VAL A 31 2.80 13.56 -12.99
C VAL A 31 3.50 12.36 -13.65
N PHE A 32 2.77 11.50 -14.37
CA PHE A 32 3.37 10.36 -15.06
C PHE A 32 4.28 10.77 -16.22
N ALA A 33 3.92 11.80 -16.98
CA ALA A 33 4.79 12.31 -18.05
C ALA A 33 6.09 12.90 -17.49
N ASP A 34 5.98 13.71 -16.44
CA ASP A 34 7.16 14.29 -15.79
C ASP A 34 8.06 13.21 -15.18
N SER A 35 7.49 12.16 -14.57
CA SER A 35 8.27 11.11 -13.92
C SER A 35 9.24 10.40 -14.87
N VAL A 36 8.89 10.27 -16.15
CA VAL A 36 9.71 9.51 -17.11
C VAL A 36 10.46 10.41 -18.09
N ARG A 37 10.27 11.73 -18.03
CA ARG A 37 10.79 12.67 -19.04
C ARG A 37 12.31 12.67 -19.18
N ALA A 38 13.04 12.56 -18.07
CA ALA A 38 14.49 12.51 -18.08
C ALA A 38 15.03 11.17 -18.65
N VAL A 39 14.30 10.07 -18.44
CA VAL A 39 14.69 8.71 -18.85
C VAL A 39 14.22 8.39 -20.27
N ASP A 40 12.99 8.73 -20.61
CA ASP A 40 12.39 8.52 -21.95
C ASP A 40 11.49 9.71 -22.34
N PRO A 41 12.07 10.74 -23.00
CA PRO A 41 11.31 11.92 -23.46
C PRO A 41 10.19 11.58 -24.46
N THR A 42 10.38 10.53 -25.27
CA THR A 42 9.38 10.09 -26.26
C THR A 42 8.16 9.51 -25.58
N LEU A 43 8.36 8.66 -24.56
CA LEU A 43 7.29 8.13 -23.74
C LEU A 43 6.56 9.27 -22.98
N ALA A 44 7.29 10.23 -22.43
CA ALA A 44 6.71 11.39 -21.77
C ALA A 44 5.78 12.18 -22.69
N ALA A 45 6.23 12.49 -23.92
CA ALA A 45 5.42 13.17 -24.94
C ALA A 45 4.18 12.35 -25.32
N ARG A 46 4.30 11.04 -25.49
CA ARG A 46 3.18 10.14 -25.76
C ARG A 46 2.12 10.18 -24.64
N ILE A 47 2.57 10.18 -23.39
CA ILE A 47 1.69 10.29 -22.21
C ILE A 47 0.94 11.63 -22.24
N GLU A 48 1.62 12.74 -22.47
CA GLU A 48 1.01 14.08 -22.52
C GLU A 48 -0.08 14.19 -23.59
N HIS A 49 0.12 13.54 -24.74
CA HIS A 49 -0.82 13.59 -25.87
C HIS A 49 -1.92 12.50 -25.79
N THR A 50 -1.96 11.67 -24.75
CA THR A 50 -3.01 10.66 -24.57
C THR A 50 -4.35 11.34 -24.30
N ALA A 51 -5.26 11.36 -25.27
CA ALA A 51 -6.54 12.05 -25.19
C ALA A 51 -7.47 11.41 -24.12
N ASP A 52 -7.70 10.12 -24.23
CA ASP A 52 -8.45 9.34 -23.22
C ASP A 52 -7.49 8.70 -22.23
N TRP A 53 -7.07 9.47 -21.22
CA TRP A 53 -6.19 8.95 -20.17
C TRP A 53 -6.85 7.85 -19.36
N ARG A 54 -8.16 7.94 -19.09
CA ARG A 54 -8.86 6.95 -18.26
C ARG A 54 -8.94 5.57 -18.91
N GLY A 55 -9.12 5.52 -20.21
CA GLY A 55 -9.16 4.27 -20.99
C GLY A 55 -7.77 3.77 -21.40
N GLY A 56 -6.79 4.68 -21.57
CA GLY A 56 -5.51 4.39 -22.18
C GLY A 56 -4.29 4.37 -21.25
N TYR A 57 -4.44 4.53 -19.93
CA TYR A 57 -3.31 4.68 -18.98
C TYR A 57 -2.45 3.43 -18.80
N ILE A 58 -2.99 2.23 -19.03
CA ILE A 58 -2.33 0.96 -18.69
C ILE A 58 -1.03 0.75 -19.47
N GLY A 59 -1.09 0.92 -20.79
CA GLY A 59 0.09 0.78 -21.66
C GLY A 59 1.23 1.73 -21.25
N PRO A 60 0.98 3.05 -21.22
CA PRO A 60 1.95 4.01 -20.72
C PRO A 60 2.52 3.68 -19.34
N LEU A 61 1.70 3.20 -18.40
CA LEU A 61 2.17 2.85 -17.07
C LEU A 61 3.10 1.63 -17.07
N ARG A 62 2.78 0.62 -17.92
CA ARG A 62 3.68 -0.51 -18.15
C ARG A 62 5.02 -0.05 -18.72
N ASP A 63 4.99 0.86 -19.70
CA ASP A 63 6.20 1.35 -20.36
C ASP A 63 7.06 2.22 -19.41
N ILE A 64 6.46 3.00 -18.49
CA ILE A 64 7.19 3.72 -17.43
C ILE A 64 7.95 2.72 -16.53
N VAL A 65 7.28 1.62 -16.13
CA VAL A 65 7.93 0.60 -15.28
C VAL A 65 9.05 -0.11 -16.04
N LEU A 66 8.86 -0.38 -17.34
CA LEU A 66 9.91 -0.95 -18.17
C LEU A 66 11.11 -0.01 -18.28
N ALA A 67 10.88 1.28 -18.59
CA ALA A 67 11.96 2.27 -18.66
C ALA A 67 12.73 2.39 -17.33
N ALA A 68 12.01 2.38 -16.20
CA ALA A 68 12.60 2.40 -14.87
C ALA A 68 13.39 1.10 -14.54
N ALA A 69 13.00 -0.05 -15.11
CA ALA A 69 13.58 -1.35 -14.79
C ALA A 69 14.94 -1.62 -15.46
N ILE A 70 15.31 -0.84 -16.49
CA ILE A 70 16.53 -1.05 -17.29
C ILE A 70 17.79 -0.78 -16.47
N THR A 71 17.81 0.28 -15.66
CA THR A 71 18.93 0.58 -14.76
C THR A 71 18.43 0.95 -13.36
N GLY A 72 19.27 0.73 -12.36
CA GLY A 72 18.97 1.19 -10.99
C GLY A 72 18.83 2.71 -10.92
N GLN A 73 19.62 3.46 -11.71
CA GLN A 73 19.53 4.92 -11.76
C GLN A 73 18.21 5.38 -12.38
N ALA A 74 17.75 4.77 -13.48
CA ALA A 74 16.47 5.09 -14.10
C ALA A 74 15.29 4.86 -13.13
N ALA A 75 15.34 3.79 -12.31
CA ALA A 75 14.33 3.54 -11.27
C ALA A 75 14.24 4.70 -10.27
N LEU A 76 15.39 5.23 -9.85
CA LEU A 76 15.48 6.35 -8.91
C LEU A 76 15.08 7.68 -9.56
N ASP A 77 15.51 7.94 -10.79
CA ASP A 77 15.19 9.17 -11.51
C ASP A 77 13.67 9.28 -11.78
N VAL A 78 13.05 8.20 -12.28
CA VAL A 78 11.59 8.14 -12.44
C VAL A 78 10.87 8.38 -11.12
N SER A 79 11.39 7.85 -10.03
CA SER A 79 10.77 7.99 -8.71
C SER A 79 10.92 9.41 -8.15
N ARG A 80 12.11 10.01 -8.24
CA ARG A 80 12.39 11.37 -7.79
C ARG A 80 11.61 12.41 -8.59
N ASP A 81 11.60 12.29 -9.92
CA ASP A 81 10.89 13.22 -10.79
C ASP A 81 9.37 13.12 -10.63
N GLY A 82 8.85 11.89 -10.44
CA GLY A 82 7.44 11.66 -10.16
C GLY A 82 6.99 12.29 -8.84
N LEU A 83 7.74 12.10 -7.74
CA LEU A 83 7.48 12.75 -6.45
C LEU A 83 7.59 14.27 -6.57
N ALA A 84 8.67 14.78 -7.16
CA ALA A 84 8.88 16.21 -7.34
C ALA A 84 7.74 16.85 -8.16
N SER A 85 7.27 16.19 -9.22
CA SER A 85 6.12 16.64 -10.01
C SER A 85 4.84 16.68 -9.17
N ALA A 86 4.58 15.67 -8.35
CA ALA A 86 3.42 15.63 -7.47
C ALA A 86 3.50 16.75 -6.42
N HIS A 87 4.61 16.88 -5.69
CA HIS A 87 4.78 17.92 -4.67
C HIS A 87 4.66 19.35 -5.21
N ARG A 88 5.06 19.61 -6.46
CA ARG A 88 4.87 20.93 -7.09
C ARG A 88 3.42 21.24 -7.45
N ARG A 89 2.57 20.23 -7.63
CA ARG A 89 1.21 20.39 -8.16
C ARG A 89 0.13 20.38 -7.10
N PHE A 90 0.25 19.50 -6.10
CA PHE A 90 -0.81 19.37 -5.10
C PHE A 90 -0.80 20.56 -4.14
N VAL A 91 -2.00 20.95 -3.72
CA VAL A 91 -2.24 22.12 -2.89
C VAL A 91 -2.98 21.72 -1.60
N PHE A 92 -2.98 22.61 -0.63
CA PHE A 92 -3.80 22.51 0.56
C PHE A 92 -4.67 23.78 0.65
N ALA A 93 -5.97 23.58 0.81
CA ALA A 93 -6.95 24.66 0.91
C ALA A 93 -7.50 24.73 2.34
N ARG A 94 -7.58 25.94 2.90
CA ARG A 94 -8.12 26.19 4.23
C ARG A 94 -8.74 27.59 4.32
N GLY A 95 -10.03 27.66 4.72
CA GLY A 95 -10.70 28.93 4.93
C GLY A 95 -10.74 29.84 3.70
N GLY A 96 -10.72 29.28 2.50
CA GLY A 96 -10.69 30.01 1.22
C GLY A 96 -9.28 30.42 0.75
N GLU A 97 -8.24 30.19 1.55
CA GLU A 97 -6.83 30.30 1.13
C GLU A 97 -6.35 28.97 0.54
N GLU A 98 -5.56 29.02 -0.52
CA GLU A 98 -4.93 27.85 -1.14
C GLU A 98 -3.42 28.05 -1.23
N LEU A 99 -2.66 27.10 -0.69
CA LEU A 99 -1.20 27.10 -0.70
C LEU A 99 -0.67 25.83 -1.38
N PRO A 100 0.54 25.87 -1.97
CA PRO A 100 1.27 24.64 -2.27
C PRO A 100 1.32 23.75 -1.03
N LEU A 101 1.12 22.42 -1.21
CA LEU A 101 1.02 21.50 -0.07
C LEU A 101 2.25 21.58 0.85
N TRP A 102 3.46 21.64 0.27
CA TRP A 102 4.70 21.76 1.05
C TRP A 102 4.78 23.06 1.90
N GLU A 103 4.20 24.16 1.41
CA GLU A 103 4.15 25.43 2.13
C GLU A 103 3.15 25.37 3.28
N ALA A 104 1.98 24.80 3.04
CA ALA A 104 0.96 24.58 4.05
C ALA A 104 1.48 23.76 5.25
N MET A 105 2.27 22.70 4.98
CA MET A 105 2.89 21.86 6.00
C MET A 105 3.85 22.61 6.93
N ARG A 106 4.41 23.72 6.49
CA ARG A 106 5.34 24.56 7.25
C ARG A 106 4.69 25.77 7.87
N ARG A 107 3.59 26.24 7.29
CA ARG A 107 2.89 27.45 7.74
C ARG A 107 1.87 27.16 8.85
N TRP A 108 1.14 26.06 8.75
CA TRP A 108 0.10 25.70 9.72
C TRP A 108 0.61 24.64 10.71
N THR A 109 1.45 25.10 11.66
CA THR A 109 2.13 24.23 12.64
C THR A 109 1.45 24.21 14.00
N ASP A 110 0.29 24.84 14.14
CA ASP A 110 -0.43 24.91 15.42
C ASP A 110 -0.81 23.50 15.91
N PRO A 111 -0.68 23.21 17.22
CA PRO A 111 -1.12 21.96 17.77
C PRO A 111 -2.63 21.83 17.59
N GLY A 112 -3.05 20.77 16.93
CA GLY A 112 -4.48 20.51 16.66
C GLY A 112 -5.04 19.38 17.53
N PHE A 113 -4.16 18.62 18.18
CA PHE A 113 -4.51 17.39 18.88
C PHE A 113 -3.72 17.23 20.18
N GLY A 114 -4.44 16.79 21.23
CA GLY A 114 -3.85 16.11 22.36
C GLY A 114 -3.85 14.60 22.15
N SER A 115 -3.54 13.84 23.18
CA SER A 115 -3.42 12.39 23.09
C SER A 115 -4.11 11.68 24.25
N VAL A 116 -4.77 10.56 23.96
CA VAL A 116 -5.17 9.53 24.93
C VAL A 116 -4.50 8.22 24.57
N THR A 117 -4.00 7.50 25.57
CA THR A 117 -3.40 6.17 25.36
C THR A 117 -4.26 5.10 26.03
N VAL A 118 -4.80 4.22 25.20
CA VAL A 118 -5.46 2.98 25.64
C VAL A 118 -4.42 1.88 25.70
N ARG A 119 -4.44 1.07 26.78
CA ARG A 119 -3.49 -0.04 26.96
C ARG A 119 -4.23 -1.37 26.90
N GLY A 120 -3.59 -2.35 26.30
CA GLY A 120 -4.01 -3.75 26.37
C GLY A 120 -3.87 -4.33 27.77
N SER A 121 -4.58 -5.40 28.03
CA SER A 121 -4.65 -6.03 29.36
C SER A 121 -4.27 -7.51 29.38
N ILE A 122 -3.96 -8.08 28.21
CA ILE A 122 -3.61 -9.51 28.12
C ILE A 122 -2.13 -9.68 27.72
N PRO A 123 -1.51 -10.84 28.05
CA PRO A 123 -0.15 -11.13 27.59
C PRO A 123 -0.04 -11.15 26.06
N ARG A 124 1.14 -10.79 25.56
CA ARG A 124 1.41 -10.82 24.12
C ARG A 124 1.42 -12.25 23.57
N GLU A 125 1.09 -12.39 22.30
CA GLU A 125 1.32 -13.63 21.57
C GLU A 125 2.83 -13.82 21.36
N THR A 126 3.33 -15.00 21.66
CA THR A 126 4.75 -15.36 21.58
C THR A 126 5.07 -16.26 20.39
N GLU A 127 4.08 -16.66 19.63
CA GLU A 127 4.21 -17.52 18.46
C GLU A 127 3.41 -16.93 17.29
N LEU A 128 3.97 -16.99 16.07
CA LEU A 128 3.27 -16.58 14.88
C LEU A 128 2.10 -17.53 14.60
N THR A 129 0.88 -16.99 14.75
CA THR A 129 -0.35 -17.72 14.49
C THR A 129 -1.09 -17.07 13.33
N LEU A 130 -1.39 -17.85 12.29
CA LEU A 130 -2.03 -17.40 11.06
C LEU A 130 -3.46 -17.95 10.93
N PRO A 131 -4.50 -17.10 10.84
CA PRO A 131 -5.82 -17.55 10.44
C PRO A 131 -5.84 -17.86 8.94
N TYR A 132 -6.23 -19.08 8.57
CA TYR A 132 -6.28 -19.51 7.18
C TYR A 132 -7.38 -20.54 6.96
N ARG A 133 -8.33 -20.24 6.07
CA ARG A 133 -9.47 -21.12 5.69
C ARG A 133 -10.18 -21.74 6.89
N GLY A 134 -10.54 -20.88 7.87
CA GLY A 134 -11.26 -21.28 9.09
C GLY A 134 -10.42 -22.03 10.13
N ARG A 135 -9.13 -22.20 9.89
CA ARG A 135 -8.16 -22.80 10.84
C ARG A 135 -7.18 -21.75 11.36
N ARG A 136 -6.53 -22.06 12.49
CA ARG A 136 -5.35 -21.33 12.98
C ARG A 136 -4.12 -22.19 12.73
N LEU A 137 -3.19 -21.70 11.90
CA LEU A 137 -1.94 -22.38 11.58
C LEU A 137 -0.82 -21.78 12.43
N PHE A 138 0.04 -22.62 12.98
CA PHE A 138 1.25 -22.27 13.75
C PHE A 138 2.27 -23.40 13.66
N GLY A 139 3.50 -23.17 14.08
CA GLY A 139 4.56 -24.18 14.07
C GLY A 139 4.68 -24.88 12.71
N ASP A 140 4.78 -26.22 12.74
CA ASP A 140 4.96 -27.02 11.52
C ASP A 140 3.78 -26.97 10.53
N ASP A 141 2.54 -26.75 11.01
CA ASP A 141 1.39 -26.61 10.12
C ASP A 141 1.51 -25.34 9.27
N LEU A 142 2.00 -24.26 9.87
CA LEU A 142 2.25 -23.02 9.16
C LEU A 142 3.43 -23.18 8.18
N ARG A 143 4.54 -23.81 8.57
CA ARG A 143 5.68 -24.07 7.68
C ARG A 143 5.25 -24.86 6.45
N ARG A 144 4.53 -25.97 6.64
CA ARG A 144 4.00 -26.78 5.54
C ARG A 144 3.05 -25.99 4.62
N GLN A 145 2.30 -25.04 5.17
CA GLN A 145 1.45 -24.18 4.34
C GLN A 145 2.24 -23.16 3.53
N VAL A 146 3.26 -22.55 4.10
CA VAL A 146 4.18 -21.64 3.44
C VAL A 146 4.90 -22.35 2.30
N ASP A 147 5.43 -23.55 2.54
CA ASP A 147 6.09 -24.39 1.51
C ASP A 147 5.12 -24.72 0.36
N ARG A 148 3.85 -25.01 0.67
CA ARG A 148 2.83 -25.21 -0.38
C ARG A 148 2.59 -23.97 -1.22
N TRP A 149 2.58 -22.77 -0.63
CA TRP A 149 2.41 -21.54 -1.39
C TRP A 149 3.56 -21.30 -2.36
N VAL A 150 4.81 -21.53 -1.92
CA VAL A 150 5.98 -21.41 -2.80
C VAL A 150 5.94 -22.49 -3.89
N SER A 151 5.78 -23.77 -3.52
CA SER A 151 5.76 -24.88 -4.51
C SER A 151 4.60 -24.80 -5.51
N SER A 152 3.51 -24.11 -5.14
CA SER A 152 2.39 -23.83 -6.04
C SER A 152 2.55 -22.52 -6.82
N GLY A 153 3.64 -21.78 -6.61
CA GLY A 153 3.90 -20.49 -7.26
C GLY A 153 2.95 -19.37 -6.82
N ILE A 154 2.42 -19.44 -5.59
CA ILE A 154 1.56 -18.41 -4.99
C ILE A 154 2.41 -17.28 -4.40
N ALA A 155 3.55 -17.62 -3.84
CA ALA A 155 4.51 -16.70 -3.25
C ALA A 155 5.93 -17.03 -3.69
N GLU A 156 6.83 -16.05 -3.60
CA GLU A 156 8.24 -16.21 -3.92
C GLU A 156 9.00 -16.93 -2.80
N PRO A 157 10.14 -17.60 -3.09
CA PRO A 157 10.94 -18.28 -2.07
C PRO A 157 11.34 -17.40 -0.90
N GLY A 158 11.74 -16.16 -1.13
CA GLY A 158 12.10 -15.20 -0.10
C GLY A 158 10.95 -14.84 0.86
N PHE A 159 9.69 -15.01 0.44
CA PHE A 159 8.54 -14.91 1.35
C PHE A 159 8.56 -16.04 2.40
N ALA A 160 8.86 -17.28 1.97
CA ALA A 160 8.97 -18.41 2.89
C ALA A 160 10.16 -18.25 3.83
N GLU A 161 11.30 -17.79 3.31
CA GLU A 161 12.50 -17.52 4.10
C GLU A 161 12.21 -16.47 5.19
N ALA A 162 11.57 -15.35 4.81
CA ALA A 162 11.22 -14.28 5.76
C ALA A 162 10.29 -14.77 6.87
N LEU A 163 9.24 -15.52 6.53
CA LEU A 163 8.30 -16.07 7.52
C LEU A 163 8.97 -17.14 8.39
N THR A 164 9.85 -17.97 7.82
CA THR A 164 10.61 -18.98 8.56
C THR A 164 11.52 -18.31 9.58
N LEU A 165 12.22 -17.23 9.21
CA LEU A 165 13.03 -16.46 10.15
C LEU A 165 12.21 -15.90 11.32
N VAL A 166 11.00 -15.38 11.05
CA VAL A 166 10.11 -14.91 12.13
C VAL A 166 9.66 -16.05 13.04
N MET A 167 9.37 -17.24 12.48
CA MET A 167 9.00 -18.43 13.27
C MET A 167 10.17 -19.00 14.07
N ASP A 168 11.39 -18.91 13.55
CA ASP A 168 12.61 -19.40 14.21
C ASP A 168 13.10 -18.44 15.31
N ASN A 169 12.66 -17.18 15.27
CA ASN A 169 13.01 -16.14 16.22
C ASN A 169 11.75 -15.58 16.91
N PRO A 170 11.09 -16.33 17.78
CA PRO A 170 9.83 -15.91 18.41
C PRO A 170 9.96 -14.60 19.21
N ASP A 171 11.16 -14.26 19.69
CA ASP A 171 11.44 -12.98 20.35
C ASP A 171 11.28 -11.77 19.43
N TRP A 172 11.34 -11.96 18.10
CA TRP A 172 11.08 -10.90 17.14
C TRP A 172 9.63 -10.39 17.21
N LEU A 173 8.71 -11.23 17.69
CA LEU A 173 7.32 -10.85 17.93
C LEU A 173 7.13 -10.03 19.22
N ASP A 174 8.19 -9.80 20.01
CA ASP A 174 8.13 -8.81 21.07
C ASP A 174 8.34 -7.42 20.46
N LEU A 175 7.24 -6.70 20.26
CA LEU A 175 7.23 -5.35 19.72
C LEU A 175 7.04 -4.29 20.81
N SER A 176 7.25 -4.62 22.09
CA SER A 176 7.11 -3.67 23.18
C SER A 176 8.10 -2.49 23.11
N ASP A 177 9.17 -2.64 22.34
CA ASP A 177 10.18 -1.62 22.00
C ASP A 177 9.86 -0.83 20.73
N VAL A 178 8.80 -1.19 19.99
CA VAL A 178 8.47 -0.60 18.70
C VAL A 178 7.35 0.43 18.82
N ASP A 179 7.63 1.67 18.40
CA ASP A 179 6.65 2.70 18.12
C ASP A 179 6.30 2.68 16.64
N ILE A 180 5.02 2.66 16.32
CA ILE A 180 4.56 2.71 14.94
C ILE A 180 3.37 3.66 14.77
N ALA A 181 3.54 4.69 13.96
CA ALA A 181 2.46 5.55 13.51
C ALA A 181 1.75 4.89 12.32
N VAL A 182 0.45 4.65 12.45
CA VAL A 182 -0.36 3.97 11.43
C VAL A 182 -1.36 4.95 10.83
N LEU A 183 -1.06 5.45 9.62
CA LEU A 183 -2.01 6.26 8.85
C LEU A 183 -3.03 5.33 8.18
N GLY A 184 -4.26 5.35 8.67
CA GLY A 184 -5.31 4.39 8.35
C GLY A 184 -5.33 3.21 9.32
N ALA A 185 -5.39 3.47 10.63
CA ALA A 185 -5.33 2.44 11.67
C ALA A 185 -6.46 1.41 11.61
N GLY A 186 -7.63 1.80 11.13
CA GLY A 186 -8.78 0.92 10.88
C GLY A 186 -8.84 0.33 9.48
N ALA A 187 -7.81 0.52 8.65
CA ALA A 187 -7.77 -0.05 7.29
C ALA A 187 -7.84 -1.58 7.33
N GLU A 188 -8.60 -2.15 6.39
CA GLU A 188 -8.87 -3.60 6.37
C GLU A 188 -7.61 -4.45 6.19
N LEU A 189 -6.61 -3.95 5.46
CA LEU A 189 -5.30 -4.58 5.29
C LEU A 189 -4.21 -3.97 6.19
N GLY A 190 -4.56 -3.06 7.10
CA GLY A 190 -3.63 -2.46 8.05
C GLY A 190 -3.15 -3.46 9.10
N PRO A 191 -1.89 -3.37 9.55
CA PRO A 191 -1.29 -4.31 10.48
C PRO A 191 -1.70 -4.10 11.95
N THR A 192 -2.47 -3.06 12.26
CA THR A 192 -2.78 -2.58 13.62
C THR A 192 -3.11 -3.71 14.60
N ARG A 193 -4.02 -4.62 14.21
CA ARG A 193 -4.46 -5.71 15.09
C ARG A 193 -3.33 -6.69 15.42
N ALA A 194 -2.49 -7.05 14.46
CA ALA A 194 -1.38 -7.97 14.67
C ALA A 194 -0.29 -7.30 15.53
N LEU A 195 0.04 -6.05 15.23
CA LEU A 195 1.02 -5.26 15.98
C LEU A 195 0.64 -5.12 17.46
N LEU A 196 -0.64 -4.83 17.74
CA LEU A 196 -1.16 -4.75 19.11
C LEU A 196 -1.09 -6.11 19.84
N ARG A 197 -1.35 -7.24 19.16
CA ARG A 197 -1.20 -8.58 19.75
C ARG A 197 0.25 -8.88 20.13
N TRP A 198 1.20 -8.34 19.40
CA TRP A 198 2.63 -8.50 19.64
C TRP A 198 3.24 -7.41 20.53
N GLY A 199 2.41 -6.54 21.11
CA GLY A 199 2.82 -5.59 22.15
C GLY A 199 3.27 -4.21 21.66
N ALA A 200 3.15 -3.87 20.37
CA ALA A 200 3.60 -2.60 19.82
C ALA A 200 2.86 -1.38 20.42
N ARG A 201 3.56 -0.24 20.44
CA ARG A 201 2.98 1.07 20.75
C ARG A 201 2.51 1.71 19.45
N VAL A 202 1.19 1.65 19.19
CA VAL A 202 0.58 2.15 17.95
C VAL A 202 0.09 3.58 18.14
N HIS A 203 0.59 4.52 17.32
CA HIS A 203 0.10 5.88 17.19
C HIS A 203 -0.90 5.90 16.02
N ALA A 204 -2.18 5.83 16.34
CA ALA A 204 -3.23 5.58 15.36
C ALA A 204 -3.77 6.87 14.75
N VAL A 205 -3.82 6.95 13.43
CA VAL A 205 -4.48 8.03 12.69
C VAL A 205 -5.56 7.41 11.81
N ASP A 206 -6.81 7.86 12.01
CA ASP A 206 -7.94 7.50 11.17
C ASP A 206 -9.05 8.55 11.30
N LEU A 207 -10.07 8.45 10.45
CA LEU A 207 -11.21 9.36 10.42
C LEU A 207 -11.88 9.51 11.80
N PRO A 208 -12.44 10.68 12.13
CA PRO A 208 -13.15 10.93 13.38
C PRO A 208 -14.53 10.26 13.38
N ARG A 209 -14.55 8.94 13.49
CA ARG A 209 -15.74 8.08 13.46
C ARG A 209 -15.82 7.27 14.75
N PRO A 210 -16.82 7.54 15.63
CA PRO A 210 -16.94 6.87 16.92
C PRO A 210 -17.00 5.34 16.82
N ASP A 211 -17.72 4.79 15.81
CA ASP A 211 -17.83 3.35 15.58
C ASP A 211 -16.50 2.67 15.22
N LEU A 212 -15.63 3.38 14.52
CA LEU A 212 -14.28 2.92 14.20
C LEU A 212 -13.42 2.88 15.45
N TRP A 213 -13.43 3.97 16.22
CA TRP A 213 -12.58 4.10 17.41
C TRP A 213 -13.03 3.17 18.54
N SER A 214 -14.35 2.98 18.77
CA SER A 214 -14.83 1.96 19.71
C SER A 214 -14.25 0.59 19.38
N ARG A 215 -14.27 0.17 18.12
CA ARG A 215 -13.69 -1.12 17.70
C ARG A 215 -12.18 -1.19 17.90
N LEU A 216 -11.43 -0.11 17.61
CA LEU A 216 -9.96 -0.10 17.82
C LEU A 216 -9.62 -0.14 19.31
N ILE A 217 -10.38 0.55 20.15
CA ILE A 217 -10.23 0.52 21.61
C ILE A 217 -10.53 -0.88 22.14
N ASP A 218 -11.64 -1.51 21.71
CA ASP A 218 -11.99 -2.89 22.12
C ASP A 218 -10.90 -3.89 21.72
N ILE A 219 -10.38 -3.79 20.48
CA ILE A 219 -9.25 -4.61 20.02
C ILE A 219 -8.05 -4.40 20.92
N THR A 220 -7.72 -3.16 21.24
CA THR A 220 -6.54 -2.83 22.05
C THR A 220 -6.68 -3.41 23.46
N ARG A 221 -7.85 -3.27 24.10
CA ARG A 221 -8.12 -3.84 25.42
C ARG A 221 -7.91 -5.35 25.48
N GLY A 222 -8.24 -6.05 24.40
CA GLY A 222 -8.07 -7.49 24.21
C GLY A 222 -6.69 -7.90 23.65
N THR A 223 -5.66 -7.06 23.75
CA THR A 223 -4.30 -7.33 23.27
C THR A 223 -3.25 -6.90 24.30
N ALA A 224 -1.96 -7.00 23.94
CA ALA A 224 -0.83 -6.63 24.81
C ALA A 224 -0.31 -5.21 24.57
N GLY A 225 -0.56 -4.65 23.39
CA GLY A 225 -0.01 -3.37 22.96
C GLY A 225 -0.73 -2.16 23.53
N SER A 226 -0.37 -0.99 23.02
CA SER A 226 -1.03 0.26 23.35
C SER A 226 -1.40 1.06 22.11
N LEU A 227 -2.48 1.84 22.22
CA LEU A 227 -3.01 2.68 21.15
C LEU A 227 -3.02 4.14 21.63
N ARG A 228 -2.15 4.98 21.05
CA ARG A 228 -2.17 6.43 21.22
C ARG A 228 -3.11 7.02 20.16
N ILE A 229 -4.06 7.81 20.60
CA ILE A 229 -5.19 8.32 19.83
C ILE A 229 -5.14 9.84 19.79
N PRO A 230 -5.22 10.51 18.62
CA PRO A 230 -5.34 11.96 18.53
C PRO A 230 -6.74 12.38 18.98
N ILE A 231 -6.80 13.33 19.90
CA ILE A 231 -8.03 13.92 20.42
C ILE A 231 -8.02 15.41 20.10
N GLY A 232 -9.04 15.90 19.42
CA GLY A 232 -9.15 17.32 19.10
C GLY A 232 -9.12 18.19 20.35
N LEU A 233 -8.35 19.28 20.30
CA LEU A 233 -8.26 20.26 21.40
C LEU A 233 -9.55 21.09 21.50
N ASP A 234 -9.88 21.55 22.69
CA ASP A 234 -10.94 22.51 22.94
C ASP A 234 -10.56 23.94 22.49
N ARG A 235 -11.44 24.92 22.70
CA ARG A 235 -11.19 26.32 22.32
C ARG A 235 -10.03 26.98 23.06
N ASP A 236 -9.67 26.44 24.22
CA ASP A 236 -8.60 26.93 25.07
C ASP A 236 -7.27 26.20 24.79
N GLY A 237 -7.25 25.30 23.79
CA GLY A 237 -6.07 24.53 23.38
C GLY A 237 -5.75 23.35 24.32
N ASN A 238 -6.70 22.93 25.16
CA ASN A 238 -6.50 21.81 26.08
C ASN A 238 -7.17 20.54 25.55
N PRO A 239 -6.58 19.37 25.83
CA PRO A 239 -7.30 18.12 25.65
C PRO A 239 -8.54 18.11 26.57
N PRO A 240 -9.74 17.80 26.05
CA PRO A 240 -11.01 17.96 26.79
C PRO A 240 -11.16 17.06 28.03
N PHE A 241 -10.19 16.25 28.37
CA PHE A 241 -10.15 15.33 29.53
C PHE A 241 -9.14 15.72 30.60
N VAL A 242 -8.51 16.88 30.46
CA VAL A 242 -7.55 17.38 31.46
C VAL A 242 -8.29 18.27 32.44
N VAL A 243 -8.53 17.77 33.64
CA VAL A 243 -9.02 18.58 34.76
C VAL A 243 -7.89 18.75 35.77
N GLY A 244 -7.50 19.99 36.01
CA GLY A 244 -6.42 20.29 36.98
C GLY A 244 -5.05 19.72 36.60
N GLY A 245 -4.75 19.55 35.30
CA GLY A 245 -3.47 18.98 34.82
C GLY A 245 -3.38 17.44 34.87
N VAL A 246 -4.46 16.76 35.26
CA VAL A 246 -4.54 15.29 35.29
C VAL A 246 -5.46 14.83 34.18
N VAL A 247 -4.96 13.91 33.33
CA VAL A 247 -5.80 13.19 32.35
C VAL A 247 -6.66 12.20 33.13
N HIS A 248 -7.95 12.51 33.27
CA HIS A 248 -8.90 11.55 33.78
C HIS A 248 -9.25 10.59 32.64
N PRO A 249 -9.04 9.27 32.78
CA PRO A 249 -9.52 8.30 31.82
C PRO A 249 -11.06 8.35 31.86
N GLU A 250 -11.64 9.03 30.89
CA GLU A 250 -13.07 8.91 30.64
C GLU A 250 -13.37 7.49 30.12
N ASP A 251 -14.63 7.10 30.14
CA ASP A 251 -15.02 5.82 29.59
C ASP A 251 -14.65 5.71 28.10
N ASP A 252 -14.41 4.51 27.62
CA ASP A 252 -13.95 4.23 26.27
C ASP A 252 -14.93 4.81 25.21
N ALA A 253 -16.22 4.97 25.51
CA ALA A 253 -17.22 5.55 24.61
C ALA A 253 -17.01 7.05 24.41
N THR A 254 -16.69 7.78 25.48
CA THR A 254 -16.37 9.21 25.41
C THR A 254 -15.08 9.45 24.65
N VAL A 255 -14.04 8.62 24.88
CA VAL A 255 -12.80 8.68 24.09
C VAL A 255 -13.10 8.44 22.62
N ALA A 256 -13.87 7.38 22.28
CA ALA A 256 -14.23 7.06 20.90
C ALA A 256 -15.02 8.19 20.21
N GLY A 257 -15.86 8.90 20.96
CA GLY A 257 -16.67 10.02 20.47
C GLY A 257 -15.86 11.26 20.05
N ARG A 258 -14.63 11.40 20.54
CA ARG A 258 -13.75 12.56 20.29
C ARG A 258 -12.45 12.20 19.56
N ALA A 259 -12.24 10.92 19.32
CA ALA A 259 -11.05 10.36 18.71
C ALA A 259 -11.01 10.58 17.20
N GLY A 260 -9.78 10.74 16.71
CA GLY A 260 -9.49 10.69 15.29
C GLY A 260 -9.24 12.06 14.63
N ALA A 261 -8.70 11.98 13.44
CA ALA A 261 -8.40 13.13 12.59
C ALA A 261 -8.52 12.73 11.13
N ASP A 262 -9.15 13.57 10.33
CA ASP A 262 -9.17 13.41 8.89
C ASP A 262 -7.78 13.78 8.31
N LEU A 263 -7.10 12.80 7.77
CA LEU A 263 -5.76 12.96 7.18
C LEU A 263 -5.74 14.02 6.07
N LEU A 264 -6.83 14.21 5.33
CA LEU A 264 -6.87 15.18 4.23
C LEU A 264 -6.98 16.62 4.73
N THR A 265 -7.84 16.86 5.71
CA THR A 265 -8.15 18.21 6.17
C THR A 265 -7.27 18.67 7.33
N ARG A 266 -6.60 17.73 8.00
CA ARG A 266 -5.78 17.99 9.20
C ARG A 266 -4.32 17.54 9.02
N THR A 267 -3.83 17.48 7.77
CA THR A 267 -2.46 17.03 7.45
C THR A 267 -1.37 17.78 8.22
N PRO A 268 -1.36 19.14 8.30
CA PRO A 268 -0.34 19.87 9.05
C PRO A 268 -0.39 19.59 10.55
N GLU A 269 -1.58 19.56 11.16
CA GLU A 269 -1.73 19.30 12.59
C GLU A 269 -1.37 17.86 12.95
N LEU A 270 -1.63 16.91 12.05
CA LEU A 270 -1.18 15.53 12.23
C LEU A 270 0.34 15.42 12.16
N LEU A 271 1.00 16.17 11.28
CA LEU A 271 2.46 16.26 11.27
C LEU A 271 2.98 16.78 12.63
N THR A 272 2.39 17.84 13.17
CA THR A 272 2.76 18.40 14.48
C THR A 272 2.58 17.34 15.59
N TRP A 273 1.45 16.64 15.60
CA TRP A 273 1.16 15.58 16.57
C TRP A 273 2.13 14.38 16.46
N LEU A 274 2.54 14.00 15.24
CA LEU A 274 3.51 12.92 15.01
C LEU A 274 4.95 13.34 15.42
N ARG A 275 5.29 14.63 15.32
CA ARG A 275 6.58 15.17 15.78
C ARG A 275 6.77 15.08 17.31
N GLU A 276 5.69 14.90 18.07
CA GLU A 276 5.76 14.64 19.52
C GLU A 276 6.30 13.24 19.87
N ILE A 277 6.43 12.33 18.89
CA ILE A 277 7.03 11.01 19.10
C ILE A 277 8.54 11.19 19.16
N GLU A 278 9.11 11.14 20.35
CA GLU A 278 10.54 11.36 20.58
C GLU A 278 11.39 10.14 20.19
N GLN A 279 10.84 8.93 20.37
CA GLN A 279 11.53 7.68 20.08
C GLN A 279 11.63 7.42 18.57
N PRO A 280 12.61 6.60 18.10
CA PRO A 280 12.59 6.05 16.77
C PRO A 280 11.25 5.38 16.48
N PHE A 281 10.65 5.63 15.31
CA PHE A 281 9.38 5.01 15.00
C PHE A 281 9.23 4.65 13.53
N VAL A 282 8.27 3.77 13.27
CA VAL A 282 7.86 3.39 11.92
C VAL A 282 6.67 4.24 11.50
N LEU A 283 6.74 4.90 10.33
CA LEU A 283 5.60 5.56 9.71
C LEU A 283 4.97 4.61 8.68
N GLY A 284 3.86 3.99 9.03
CA GLY A 284 3.11 3.07 8.19
C GLY A 284 1.95 3.75 7.46
N THR A 285 1.93 3.66 6.14
CA THR A 285 0.88 4.25 5.28
C THR A 285 -0.04 3.15 4.76
N TYR A 286 -1.22 3.02 5.36
CA TYR A 286 -2.22 1.99 5.05
C TYR A 286 -3.60 2.58 4.72
N ALA A 287 -3.75 3.92 4.79
CA ALA A 287 -4.99 4.61 4.46
C ALA A 287 -5.39 4.34 3.00
N TYR A 288 -6.67 4.02 2.82
CA TYR A 288 -7.25 3.72 1.52
C TYR A 288 -8.59 4.41 1.34
N ALA A 289 -8.85 4.89 0.14
CA ALA A 289 -10.15 5.35 -0.31
C ALA A 289 -10.34 5.03 -1.80
N ASP A 290 -11.57 5.15 -2.29
CA ASP A 290 -11.86 4.94 -3.70
C ASP A 290 -11.54 6.20 -4.55
N GLY A 291 -11.09 5.99 -5.78
CA GLY A 291 -10.97 7.03 -6.80
C GLY A 291 -9.96 8.13 -6.46
N ALA A 292 -10.37 9.39 -6.62
CA ALA A 292 -9.54 10.57 -6.44
C ALA A 292 -9.03 10.75 -4.99
N ALA A 293 -9.86 10.40 -4.02
CA ALA A 293 -9.52 10.52 -2.59
C ALA A 293 -8.29 9.66 -2.22
N HIS A 294 -8.07 8.53 -2.90
CA HIS A 294 -6.88 7.70 -2.65
C HIS A 294 -5.58 8.44 -3.04
N VAL A 295 -5.58 9.20 -4.13
CA VAL A 295 -4.42 10.03 -4.51
C VAL A 295 -4.17 11.11 -3.46
N LEU A 296 -5.23 11.79 -3.02
CA LEU A 296 -5.12 12.84 -2.01
C LEU A 296 -4.60 12.30 -0.67
N LEU A 297 -5.09 11.12 -0.22
CA LEU A 297 -4.59 10.44 0.97
C LEU A 297 -3.11 10.05 0.83
N SER A 298 -2.71 9.54 -0.34
CA SER A 298 -1.31 9.19 -0.59
C SER A 298 -0.42 10.43 -0.60
N MET A 299 -0.88 11.56 -1.14
CA MET A 299 -0.16 12.84 -1.10
C MET A 299 -0.07 13.43 0.31
N ALA A 300 -1.16 13.38 1.10
CA ALA A 300 -1.14 13.82 2.49
C ALA A 300 -0.13 13.02 3.32
N ALA A 301 -0.17 11.69 3.19
CA ALA A 301 0.76 10.80 3.87
C ALA A 301 2.22 11.03 3.42
N ASP A 302 2.44 11.24 2.11
CA ASP A 302 3.77 11.52 1.57
C ASP A 302 4.31 12.89 1.99
N ALA A 303 3.46 13.91 2.13
CA ALA A 303 3.85 15.21 2.66
C ALA A 303 4.29 15.11 4.14
N ILE A 304 3.58 14.33 4.95
CA ILE A 304 3.98 14.01 6.33
C ILE A 304 5.33 13.29 6.34
N ALA A 305 5.47 12.23 5.53
CA ALA A 305 6.71 11.46 5.44
C ALA A 305 7.90 12.35 5.04
N ASN A 306 7.71 13.19 4.03
CA ASN A 306 8.74 14.13 3.54
C ASN A 306 9.22 15.12 4.63
N GLU A 307 8.29 15.71 5.38
CA GLU A 307 8.61 16.66 6.44
C GLU A 307 9.22 15.98 7.69
N LEU A 308 8.83 14.74 7.99
CA LEU A 308 9.45 13.95 9.06
C LEU A 308 10.88 13.53 8.69
N LEU A 309 11.10 13.04 7.45
CA LEU A 309 12.42 12.67 6.95
C LEU A 309 13.39 13.86 6.89
N ALA A 310 12.89 15.08 6.64
CA ALA A 310 13.71 16.29 6.66
C ALA A 310 14.13 16.70 8.07
N GLY A 311 13.38 16.29 9.10
CA GLY A 311 13.59 16.71 10.49
C GLY A 311 14.23 15.65 11.40
N ARG A 312 14.35 14.37 10.94
CA ARG A 312 14.88 13.28 11.77
C ARG A 312 15.50 12.16 10.91
N ASN A 313 16.44 11.44 11.49
CA ASN A 313 17.22 10.38 10.82
C ASN A 313 16.96 8.98 11.37
N ASP A 314 15.97 8.83 12.26
CA ASP A 314 15.63 7.60 12.97
C ASP A 314 14.24 7.06 12.59
N LEU A 315 13.73 7.51 11.43
CA LEU A 315 12.44 7.08 10.89
C LEU A 315 12.60 5.85 10.01
N THR A 316 11.67 4.90 10.14
CA THR A 316 11.46 3.81 9.19
C THR A 316 10.14 4.03 8.46
N LEU A 317 10.08 3.77 7.15
CA LEU A 317 8.82 3.84 6.40
C LEU A 317 8.24 2.44 6.17
N ALA A 318 6.90 2.33 6.17
CA ALA A 318 6.22 1.08 5.89
C ALA A 318 5.01 1.25 4.97
N TYR A 319 4.91 0.38 3.94
CA TYR A 319 3.86 0.42 2.92
C TYR A 319 3.41 -0.99 2.53
N LEU A 320 2.24 -1.07 1.87
CA LEU A 320 1.81 -2.29 1.17
C LEU A 320 1.65 -2.01 -0.33
N ALA A 321 2.31 -2.81 -1.14
CA ALA A 321 2.06 -2.88 -2.57
C ALA A 321 0.85 -3.79 -2.85
N THR A 322 0.22 -3.62 -4.02
CA THR A 322 -0.85 -4.47 -4.52
C THR A 322 -0.32 -5.40 -5.61
N PRO A 323 -0.78 -6.66 -5.71
CA PRO A 323 -0.31 -7.57 -6.75
C PRO A 323 -0.90 -7.23 -8.13
N THR A 324 -1.98 -6.44 -8.17
CA THR A 324 -2.60 -5.96 -9.42
C THR A 324 -1.97 -4.64 -9.86
N ASP A 325 -0.68 -4.68 -10.17
CA ASP A 325 0.16 -3.57 -10.63
C ASP A 325 1.18 -4.09 -11.66
N VAL A 326 2.14 -3.27 -12.04
CA VAL A 326 3.25 -3.65 -12.94
C VAL A 326 4.54 -3.82 -12.12
N PHE A 327 5.21 -4.94 -12.33
CA PHE A 327 6.45 -5.29 -11.63
C PHE A 327 7.54 -5.79 -12.59
N ARG A 328 8.78 -5.43 -12.31
CA ARG A 328 9.94 -6.18 -12.75
C ARG A 328 9.97 -7.49 -11.96
N VAL A 329 10.08 -8.63 -12.63
CA VAL A 329 10.10 -9.95 -11.99
C VAL A 329 11.30 -10.77 -12.45
N PRO A 330 11.83 -11.66 -11.61
CA PRO A 330 12.98 -12.49 -11.95
C PRO A 330 12.64 -13.56 -12.99
N MET A 331 13.66 -14.08 -13.65
CA MET A 331 13.51 -15.02 -14.78
C MET A 331 12.88 -16.36 -14.36
N ASP A 332 13.13 -16.85 -13.15
CA ASP A 332 12.53 -18.09 -12.65
C ASP A 332 10.99 -18.01 -12.61
N ALA A 333 10.42 -16.84 -12.26
CA ALA A 333 8.98 -16.63 -12.33
C ALA A 333 8.45 -16.61 -13.79
N VAL A 334 9.24 -16.02 -14.70
CA VAL A 334 8.93 -16.02 -16.14
C VAL A 334 8.96 -17.43 -16.72
N GLU A 335 10.01 -18.20 -16.42
CA GLU A 335 10.21 -19.57 -16.92
C GLU A 335 9.12 -20.51 -16.40
N GLU A 336 8.76 -20.42 -15.12
CA GLU A 336 7.66 -21.20 -14.58
C GLU A 336 6.33 -20.85 -15.24
N SER A 337 6.04 -19.57 -15.45
CA SER A 337 4.85 -19.13 -16.17
C SER A 337 4.81 -19.66 -17.60
N ARG A 338 5.95 -19.62 -18.32
CA ARG A 338 6.08 -20.18 -19.68
C ARG A 338 5.90 -21.69 -19.69
N SER A 339 6.49 -22.43 -18.77
CA SER A 339 6.31 -23.87 -18.62
C SER A 339 4.84 -24.23 -18.39
N ARG A 340 4.14 -23.49 -17.52
CA ARG A 340 2.68 -23.66 -17.31
C ARG A 340 1.88 -23.33 -18.58
N TRP A 341 2.32 -22.34 -19.34
CA TRP A 341 1.70 -21.99 -20.62
C TRP A 341 1.89 -23.13 -21.66
N GLU A 342 3.04 -23.74 -21.77
CA GLU A 342 3.35 -24.82 -22.70
C GLU A 342 2.67 -26.13 -22.32
N SER A 343 2.55 -26.42 -21.04
CA SER A 343 1.95 -27.67 -20.52
C SER A 343 0.42 -27.77 -20.66
N ARG A 344 -0.27 -26.78 -21.25
CA ARG A 344 -1.74 -26.74 -21.38
C ARG A 344 -2.34 -27.84 -22.28
N GLY A 345 -1.54 -28.47 -23.13
CA GLY A 345 -1.99 -29.58 -23.99
C GLY A 345 -3.20 -29.24 -24.87
N LEU A 346 -4.17 -30.14 -24.94
CA LEU A 346 -5.39 -29.99 -25.77
C LEU A 346 -6.22 -28.73 -25.41
N SER A 347 -6.23 -28.33 -24.16
CA SER A 347 -6.93 -27.10 -23.74
C SER A 347 -6.34 -25.85 -24.41
N GLY A 348 -5.03 -25.81 -24.64
CA GLY A 348 -4.36 -24.72 -25.36
C GLY A 348 -4.79 -24.64 -26.84
N LEU A 349 -5.03 -25.77 -27.50
CA LEU A 349 -5.55 -25.80 -28.87
C LEU A 349 -6.99 -25.28 -28.96
N LEU A 350 -7.87 -25.66 -28.02
CA LEU A 350 -9.24 -25.15 -27.95
C LEU A 350 -9.34 -23.67 -27.67
N GLN A 351 -8.37 -23.11 -26.95
CA GLN A 351 -8.28 -21.67 -26.64
C GLN A 351 -7.72 -20.83 -27.80
N SER A 352 -7.06 -21.47 -28.78
CA SER A 352 -6.34 -20.78 -29.87
C SER A 352 -7.21 -19.78 -30.66
N PRO A 353 -8.47 -20.08 -31.03
CA PRO A 353 -9.32 -19.11 -31.73
C PRO A 353 -9.67 -17.87 -30.90
N LEU A 354 -9.76 -18.03 -29.57
CA LEU A 354 -10.11 -16.93 -28.65
C LEU A 354 -8.95 -15.96 -28.44
N ARG A 355 -7.72 -16.35 -28.81
CA ARG A 355 -6.55 -15.45 -28.78
C ARG A 355 -6.65 -14.30 -29.77
N LEU A 356 -7.36 -14.46 -30.89
CA LEU A 356 -7.68 -13.36 -31.80
C LEU A 356 -8.52 -12.26 -31.12
N MET A 357 -9.26 -12.61 -30.08
CA MET A 357 -10.04 -11.69 -29.24
C MET A 357 -9.26 -11.23 -27.99
N ARG A 358 -7.93 -11.40 -27.97
CA ARG A 358 -7.05 -11.08 -26.82
C ARG A 358 -7.44 -11.81 -25.53
N GLN A 359 -8.02 -13.01 -25.65
CA GLN A 359 -8.29 -13.92 -24.55
C GLN A 359 -7.18 -14.96 -24.46
N PHE A 360 -6.87 -15.42 -23.24
CA PHE A 360 -5.84 -16.44 -23.00
C PHE A 360 -4.46 -16.04 -23.59
N GLU A 361 -4.03 -14.78 -23.42
CA GLU A 361 -2.68 -14.36 -23.81
C GLU A 361 -1.64 -14.87 -22.79
N PRO A 362 -0.39 -15.19 -23.21
CA PRO A 362 0.66 -15.58 -22.30
C PRO A 362 1.00 -14.42 -21.35
N ASN A 363 1.37 -14.75 -20.12
CA ASN A 363 1.73 -13.75 -19.11
C ASN A 363 2.99 -12.96 -19.51
N TYR A 364 3.97 -13.64 -20.09
CA TYR A 364 5.23 -13.02 -20.54
C TYR A 364 5.49 -13.31 -22.02
N PRO A 365 4.98 -12.46 -22.93
CA PRO A 365 5.23 -12.62 -24.38
C PRO A 365 6.69 -12.37 -24.75
N GLN A 366 7.43 -11.61 -23.93
CA GLN A 366 8.83 -11.28 -24.13
C GLN A 366 9.53 -11.03 -22.80
N THR A 367 10.85 -11.05 -22.81
CA THR A 367 11.75 -10.69 -21.72
C THR A 367 12.58 -9.48 -22.12
N TYR A 368 13.28 -8.90 -21.16
CA TYR A 368 14.07 -7.69 -21.31
C TYR A 368 15.42 -7.89 -20.67
N LEU A 369 16.44 -7.20 -21.18
CA LEU A 369 17.78 -7.21 -20.65
C LEU A 369 18.06 -5.86 -20.00
N ALA A 370 18.49 -5.88 -18.74
CA ALA A 370 18.98 -4.69 -18.05
C ALA A 370 20.42 -4.38 -18.44
N ASP A 371 20.87 -3.16 -18.17
CA ASP A 371 22.23 -2.72 -18.53
C ASP A 371 23.34 -3.50 -17.79
N ASP A 372 23.01 -4.10 -16.63
CA ASP A 372 23.90 -5.00 -15.88
C ASP A 372 23.98 -6.42 -16.45
N GLY A 373 23.28 -6.71 -17.54
CA GLY A 373 23.22 -8.01 -18.20
C GLY A 373 22.22 -8.98 -17.57
N ILE A 374 21.42 -8.57 -16.56
CA ILE A 374 20.39 -9.41 -15.94
C ILE A 374 19.12 -9.38 -16.79
N GLU A 375 18.67 -10.56 -17.23
CA GLU A 375 17.40 -10.72 -17.93
C GLU A 375 16.23 -10.73 -16.92
N PHE A 376 15.09 -10.11 -17.30
CA PHE A 376 13.93 -9.99 -16.44
C PHE A 376 12.61 -9.99 -17.24
N GLY A 377 11.52 -10.27 -16.55
CA GLY A 377 10.16 -10.11 -17.06
C GLY A 377 9.47 -8.84 -16.55
N ILE A 378 8.44 -8.40 -17.28
CA ILE A 378 7.47 -7.41 -16.79
C ILE A 378 6.14 -8.10 -16.57
N ASN A 379 5.76 -8.29 -15.31
CA ASN A 379 4.42 -8.71 -14.96
C ASN A 379 3.48 -7.50 -15.01
N ASP A 380 2.47 -7.55 -15.86
CA ASP A 380 1.46 -6.51 -16.01
C ASP A 380 0.09 -7.03 -15.59
N SER A 381 -0.16 -6.96 -14.30
CA SER A 381 -1.41 -7.41 -13.66
C SER A 381 -2.41 -6.27 -13.42
N LEU A 382 -2.17 -5.07 -13.96
CA LEU A 382 -3.14 -3.97 -13.89
C LEU A 382 -4.48 -4.37 -14.49
N VAL A 383 -5.57 -3.95 -13.86
CA VAL A 383 -6.93 -4.16 -14.35
C VAL A 383 -7.63 -2.81 -14.55
N PRO A 384 -8.38 -2.64 -15.66
CA PRO A 384 -9.04 -1.35 -15.98
C PRO A 384 -9.96 -0.83 -14.89
N GLN A 385 -10.54 -1.72 -14.08
CA GLN A 385 -11.46 -1.40 -12.99
C GLN A 385 -10.82 -0.57 -11.87
N GLN A 386 -9.49 -0.65 -11.70
CA GLN A 386 -8.75 0.13 -10.70
C GLN A 386 -8.69 1.62 -11.04
N GLY A 387 -8.51 1.94 -12.32
CA GLY A 387 -8.40 3.30 -12.84
C GLY A 387 -7.04 3.98 -12.57
N PRO A 388 -6.77 5.10 -13.26
CA PRO A 388 -5.47 5.78 -13.19
C PRO A 388 -5.19 6.45 -11.84
N ASN A 389 -6.23 6.81 -11.08
CA ASN A 389 -6.05 7.40 -9.75
C ASN A 389 -5.49 6.36 -8.75
N TYR A 390 -6.00 5.13 -8.79
CA TYR A 390 -5.45 4.06 -7.96
C TYR A 390 -3.98 3.79 -8.30
N ALA A 391 -3.67 3.72 -9.60
CA ALA A 391 -2.31 3.53 -10.08
C ALA A 391 -1.38 4.66 -9.61
N LEU A 392 -1.80 5.92 -9.70
CA LEU A 392 -1.01 7.06 -9.23
C LEU A 392 -0.77 7.00 -7.71
N ALA A 393 -1.81 6.72 -6.91
CA ALA A 393 -1.69 6.60 -5.47
C ALA A 393 -0.64 5.53 -5.07
N LYS A 394 -0.68 4.37 -5.74
CA LYS A 394 0.32 3.31 -5.51
C LYS A 394 1.72 3.66 -6.01
N ARG A 395 1.83 4.44 -7.10
CA ARG A 395 3.13 4.93 -7.58
C ARG A 395 3.77 5.89 -6.59
N LEU A 396 3.02 6.84 -6.02
CA LEU A 396 3.54 7.77 -5.01
C LEU A 396 4.17 7.00 -3.83
N GLN A 397 3.50 5.96 -3.30
CA GLN A 397 4.03 5.12 -2.22
C GLN A 397 5.31 4.38 -2.65
N ARG A 398 5.30 3.76 -3.84
CA ARG A 398 6.47 3.03 -4.36
C ARG A 398 7.64 3.97 -4.65
N TRP A 399 7.40 5.13 -5.24
CA TRP A 399 8.44 6.12 -5.51
C TRP A 399 9.06 6.63 -4.20
N ARG A 400 8.24 6.94 -3.19
CA ARG A 400 8.76 7.33 -1.86
C ARG A 400 9.61 6.22 -1.26
N ALA A 401 9.17 4.99 -1.33
CA ALA A 401 9.91 3.84 -0.83
C ALA A 401 11.30 3.71 -1.47
N LEU A 402 11.38 3.81 -2.81
CA LEU A 402 12.66 3.73 -3.54
C LEU A 402 13.59 4.88 -3.20
N VAL A 403 13.08 6.11 -3.21
CA VAL A 403 13.88 7.31 -2.93
C VAL A 403 14.37 7.30 -1.47
N ALA A 404 13.49 7.07 -0.51
CA ALA A 404 13.87 7.04 0.90
C ALA A 404 14.92 5.97 1.19
N ARG A 405 14.75 4.75 0.63
CA ARG A 405 15.75 3.70 0.80
C ARG A 405 17.10 4.06 0.18
N ALA A 406 17.11 4.65 -1.02
CA ALA A 406 18.34 5.13 -1.66
C ALA A 406 19.04 6.24 -0.86
N ASP A 407 18.26 7.03 -0.12
CA ASP A 407 18.75 8.10 0.75
C ASP A 407 19.11 7.58 2.17
N GLY A 408 19.15 6.24 2.38
CA GLY A 408 19.63 5.61 3.61
C GLY A 408 18.56 5.36 4.68
N VAL A 409 17.27 5.51 4.36
CA VAL A 409 16.16 5.27 5.26
C VAL A 409 15.72 3.80 5.17
N PRO A 410 15.51 3.08 6.30
CA PRO A 410 14.92 1.76 6.27
C PRO A 410 13.46 1.82 5.74
N VAL A 411 13.13 0.91 4.82
CA VAL A 411 11.79 0.89 4.19
C VAL A 411 11.25 -0.53 4.08
N SER A 412 10.19 -0.81 4.82
CA SER A 412 9.40 -2.04 4.62
C SER A 412 8.35 -1.80 3.54
N LEU A 413 8.46 -2.47 2.41
CA LEU A 413 7.43 -2.44 1.37
C LEU A 413 7.12 -3.86 0.91
N ASN A 414 6.01 -4.40 1.40
CA ASN A 414 5.60 -5.77 1.16
C ASN A 414 4.42 -5.86 0.18
N LEU A 415 4.48 -6.85 -0.72
CA LEU A 415 3.42 -7.13 -1.67
C LEU A 415 2.32 -7.95 -0.99
N ALA A 416 1.17 -7.33 -0.74
CA ALA A 416 0.00 -8.02 -0.21
C ALA A 416 -0.65 -8.88 -1.31
N PRO A 417 -1.01 -10.14 -1.03
CA PRO A 417 -1.67 -10.99 -2.02
C PRO A 417 -3.05 -10.47 -2.41
N ALA A 418 -3.60 -11.01 -3.52
CA ALA A 418 -4.98 -10.77 -3.89
C ALA A 418 -5.90 -11.16 -2.72
N THR A 419 -6.66 -10.19 -2.21
CA THR A 419 -7.41 -10.34 -0.96
C THR A 419 -8.87 -9.95 -1.16
N ARG A 420 -9.79 -10.73 -0.60
CA ARG A 420 -11.23 -10.51 -0.64
C ARG A 420 -11.64 -9.38 0.32
N THR A 421 -11.24 -8.15 -0.01
CA THR A 421 -11.60 -6.95 0.77
C THR A 421 -13.04 -6.50 0.51
N ARG A 422 -13.58 -5.66 1.39
CA ARG A 422 -14.94 -5.08 1.22
C ARG A 422 -15.10 -4.32 -0.08
N SER A 423 -14.06 -3.63 -0.55
CA SER A 423 -14.07 -2.91 -1.83
C SER A 423 -14.20 -3.87 -3.02
N VAL A 424 -13.52 -5.02 -2.98
CA VAL A 424 -13.64 -6.09 -3.98
C VAL A 424 -15.05 -6.68 -3.99
N VAL A 425 -15.59 -7.01 -2.80
CA VAL A 425 -16.91 -7.65 -2.67
C VAL A 425 -18.05 -6.74 -3.14
N LYS A 426 -17.94 -5.43 -2.97
CA LYS A 426 -18.93 -4.45 -3.48
C LYS A 426 -19.02 -4.43 -5.01
N ASN A 427 -17.93 -4.73 -5.71
CA ASN A 427 -17.92 -4.80 -7.17
C ASN A 427 -18.23 -6.23 -7.62
N ARG A 428 -19.48 -6.50 -8.06
CA ARG A 428 -19.95 -7.84 -8.44
C ARG A 428 -19.07 -8.53 -9.49
N ALA A 429 -18.58 -7.80 -10.49
CA ALA A 429 -17.72 -8.35 -11.54
C ALA A 429 -16.36 -8.78 -10.98
N LEU A 430 -15.78 -7.95 -10.11
CA LEU A 430 -14.49 -8.23 -9.47
C LEU A 430 -14.63 -9.37 -8.44
N ALA A 431 -15.71 -9.39 -7.67
CA ALA A 431 -16.01 -10.49 -6.74
C ALA A 431 -16.15 -11.83 -7.47
N ALA A 432 -16.84 -11.86 -8.61
CA ALA A 432 -16.96 -13.04 -9.45
C ALA A 432 -15.60 -13.46 -10.06
N ALA A 433 -14.80 -12.49 -10.54
CA ALA A 433 -13.46 -12.79 -11.05
C ALA A 433 -12.56 -13.41 -9.97
N TYR A 434 -12.64 -12.93 -8.74
CA TYR A 434 -11.90 -13.48 -7.60
C TYR A 434 -12.38 -14.89 -7.24
N ALA A 435 -13.69 -15.17 -7.32
CA ALA A 435 -14.23 -16.50 -7.11
C ALA A 435 -13.70 -17.52 -8.14
N GLY A 436 -13.54 -17.11 -9.42
CA GLY A 436 -13.02 -17.96 -10.47
C GLY A 436 -11.49 -17.96 -10.62
N ALA A 437 -10.76 -17.14 -9.85
CA ALA A 437 -9.32 -16.95 -10.01
C ALA A 437 -8.50 -18.23 -9.77
N GLY A 438 -8.95 -19.10 -8.87
CA GLY A 438 -8.29 -20.38 -8.56
C GLY A 438 -8.13 -21.29 -9.78
N ARG A 439 -9.02 -21.21 -10.77
CA ARG A 439 -8.93 -21.98 -12.02
C ARG A 439 -7.77 -21.54 -12.93
N PHE A 440 -7.18 -20.38 -12.64
CA PHE A 440 -6.03 -19.80 -13.34
C PHE A 440 -4.75 -19.78 -12.51
N GLY A 441 -4.72 -20.55 -11.39
CA GLY A 441 -3.55 -20.63 -10.52
C GLY A 441 -3.38 -19.43 -9.58
N VAL A 442 -4.45 -18.65 -9.37
CA VAL A 442 -4.41 -17.47 -8.46
C VAL A 442 -5.19 -17.79 -7.18
N GLU A 443 -4.53 -17.71 -6.05
CA GLU A 443 -5.15 -17.81 -4.74
C GLU A 443 -5.61 -16.42 -4.24
N VAL A 444 -6.85 -16.37 -3.78
CA VAL A 444 -7.43 -15.17 -3.15
C VAL A 444 -7.53 -15.41 -1.65
N PHE A 445 -6.90 -14.52 -0.90
CA PHE A 445 -6.78 -14.62 0.55
C PHE A 445 -7.93 -13.90 1.28
N ASP A 446 -8.20 -14.32 2.52
CA ASP A 446 -9.06 -13.57 3.41
C ASP A 446 -8.29 -12.41 4.08
N PRO A 447 -8.94 -11.29 4.41
CA PRO A 447 -8.27 -10.12 5.00
C PRO A 447 -7.45 -10.45 6.25
N ALA A 448 -7.96 -11.31 7.15
CA ALA A 448 -7.26 -11.68 8.37
C ALA A 448 -5.96 -12.44 8.10
N THR A 449 -5.94 -13.30 7.07
CA THR A 449 -4.72 -13.99 6.62
C THR A 449 -3.71 -12.99 6.07
N SER A 450 -4.12 -12.18 5.09
CA SER A 450 -3.24 -11.19 4.45
C SER A 450 -2.65 -10.22 5.47
N THR A 451 -3.47 -9.68 6.36
CA THR A 451 -3.04 -8.72 7.39
C THR A 451 -1.98 -9.32 8.31
N THR A 452 -2.18 -10.58 8.75
CA THR A 452 -1.22 -11.24 9.64
C THR A 452 0.09 -11.55 8.92
N LEU A 453 0.04 -12.03 7.66
CA LEU A 453 1.23 -12.26 6.84
C LEU A 453 2.02 -10.97 6.61
N MET A 454 1.34 -9.89 6.22
CA MET A 454 2.00 -8.60 5.96
C MET A 454 2.59 -7.99 7.23
N ALA A 455 1.94 -8.18 8.39
CA ALA A 455 2.50 -7.76 9.67
C ALA A 455 3.73 -8.61 10.06
N ALA A 456 3.74 -9.92 9.78
CA ALA A 456 4.90 -10.77 10.02
C ALA A 456 6.09 -10.39 9.12
N LEU A 457 5.84 -10.02 7.85
CA LEU A 457 6.88 -9.49 6.97
C LEU A 457 7.40 -8.13 7.46
N LEU A 458 6.55 -7.27 8.00
CA LEU A 458 7.01 -6.03 8.64
C LEU A 458 7.93 -6.33 9.83
N VAL A 459 7.59 -7.31 10.67
CA VAL A 459 8.47 -7.76 11.76
C VAL A 459 9.81 -8.27 11.23
N HIS A 460 9.79 -9.11 10.20
CA HIS A 460 11.02 -9.55 9.53
C HIS A 460 11.87 -8.36 9.08
N ASP A 461 11.27 -7.38 8.40
CA ASP A 461 11.96 -6.21 7.87
C ASP A 461 12.56 -5.31 8.97
N LEU A 462 11.91 -5.25 10.14
CA LEU A 462 12.39 -4.48 11.29
C LEU A 462 13.49 -5.20 12.07
N ARG A 463 13.47 -6.54 12.11
CA ARG A 463 14.35 -7.35 12.97
C ARG A 463 15.54 -7.98 12.21
N ASN A 464 15.39 -8.23 10.91
CA ASN A 464 16.45 -8.85 10.12
C ASN A 464 17.36 -7.79 9.48
N PRO A 465 18.63 -7.68 9.93
CA PRO A 465 19.56 -6.72 9.32
C PRO A 465 19.90 -7.01 7.86
N ALA A 466 19.65 -8.24 7.38
CA ALA A 466 19.85 -8.64 5.99
C ALA A 466 18.59 -8.45 5.12
N ALA A 467 17.49 -7.96 5.68
CA ALA A 467 16.27 -7.72 4.90
C ALA A 467 16.49 -6.67 3.82
N ALA A 468 15.76 -6.78 2.69
CA ALA A 468 15.73 -5.77 1.65
C ALA A 468 15.32 -4.39 2.16
N ALA A 469 14.57 -4.33 3.25
CA ALA A 469 14.18 -3.11 3.94
C ALA A 469 15.37 -2.28 4.46
N ASN A 470 16.46 -2.95 4.84
CA ASN A 470 17.67 -2.28 5.31
C ASN A 470 18.41 -1.64 4.13
N PRO A 471 18.66 -0.31 4.13
CA PRO A 471 19.36 0.37 3.05
C PRO A 471 20.82 -0.09 2.86
N GLN A 472 21.43 -0.71 3.87
CA GLN A 472 22.77 -1.27 3.79
C GLN A 472 22.81 -2.63 3.05
N THR A 473 21.67 -3.31 2.90
CA THR A 473 21.58 -4.55 2.12
C THR A 473 21.60 -4.20 0.63
N PRO A 474 22.60 -4.67 -0.15
CA PRO A 474 22.67 -4.36 -1.56
C PRO A 474 21.50 -5.03 -2.32
N LEU A 475 20.89 -4.29 -3.24
CA LEU A 475 19.94 -4.79 -4.21
C LEU A 475 20.53 -4.64 -5.61
N ALA A 476 20.39 -5.64 -6.46
CA ALA A 476 20.85 -5.57 -7.86
C ALA A 476 20.11 -4.45 -8.62
N ASN A 477 18.84 -4.27 -8.34
CA ASN A 477 18.05 -3.14 -8.80
C ASN A 477 17.20 -2.60 -7.63
N PRO A 478 17.03 -1.27 -7.45
CA PRO A 478 16.17 -0.73 -6.39
C PRO A 478 14.75 -1.31 -6.39
N MET A 479 14.25 -1.71 -7.57
CA MET A 479 12.91 -2.32 -7.69
C MET A 479 12.83 -3.72 -7.09
N ASP A 480 13.94 -4.37 -6.78
CA ASP A 480 13.97 -5.66 -6.10
C ASP A 480 13.44 -5.58 -4.65
N LEU A 481 13.36 -4.36 -4.09
CA LEU A 481 12.65 -4.10 -2.84
C LEU A 481 11.20 -4.63 -2.85
N PHE A 482 10.55 -4.68 -4.01
CA PHE A 482 9.17 -5.12 -4.16
C PHE A 482 9.01 -6.62 -4.37
N THR A 483 10.10 -7.33 -4.69
CA THR A 483 10.03 -8.68 -5.25
C THR A 483 10.56 -9.76 -4.31
N GLN A 484 11.53 -9.46 -3.46
CA GLN A 484 12.24 -10.50 -2.69
C GLN A 484 11.32 -11.35 -1.81
N ALA A 485 10.44 -10.74 -1.01
CA ALA A 485 9.50 -11.45 -0.15
C ALA A 485 8.05 -11.34 -0.67
N ALA A 486 7.86 -11.40 -1.99
CA ALA A 486 6.56 -11.15 -2.59
C ALA A 486 5.59 -12.32 -2.39
N ASN A 487 4.37 -11.97 -1.95
CA ASN A 487 3.22 -12.85 -2.04
C ASN A 487 2.22 -12.26 -3.05
N HIS A 488 2.38 -12.64 -4.29
CA HIS A 488 1.56 -12.15 -5.40
C HIS A 488 0.28 -12.98 -5.65
N GLY A 489 0.03 -13.98 -4.81
CA GLY A 489 -1.15 -14.84 -4.94
C GLY A 489 -1.16 -15.70 -6.21
N GLY A 490 -0.03 -15.94 -6.86
CA GLY A 490 0.09 -16.71 -8.10
C GLY A 490 0.14 -15.89 -9.39
N LEU A 491 -0.13 -14.56 -9.35
CA LEU A 491 -0.22 -13.73 -10.55
C LEU A 491 1.08 -13.71 -11.38
N TRP A 492 2.25 -13.76 -10.73
CA TRP A 492 3.53 -13.72 -11.45
C TRP A 492 3.87 -15.03 -12.15
N ARG A 493 3.40 -16.16 -11.61
CA ARG A 493 3.71 -17.50 -12.11
C ARG A 493 2.55 -18.14 -12.88
N ALA A 494 1.43 -17.38 -13.06
CA ALA A 494 0.27 -17.83 -13.84
C ALA A 494 0.62 -17.96 -15.34
N ALA A 495 0.02 -18.93 -16.02
CA ALA A 495 0.21 -19.15 -17.45
C ALA A 495 -0.28 -17.97 -18.31
N TYR A 496 -1.30 -17.26 -17.84
CA TYR A 496 -2.02 -16.25 -18.62
C TYR A 496 -1.83 -14.85 -18.05
N ALA A 497 -1.73 -13.87 -18.93
CA ALA A 497 -1.85 -12.47 -18.56
C ALA A 497 -3.21 -12.23 -17.86
N PRO A 498 -3.23 -11.68 -16.63
CA PRO A 498 -4.45 -11.60 -15.82
C PRO A 498 -5.63 -10.94 -16.53
N ARG A 499 -5.38 -9.87 -17.29
CA ARG A 499 -6.43 -9.18 -18.07
C ARG A 499 -7.06 -10.06 -19.14
N SER A 500 -6.30 -10.95 -19.74
CA SER A 500 -6.77 -11.81 -20.84
C SER A 500 -7.74 -12.91 -20.39
N VAL A 501 -7.78 -13.20 -19.08
CA VAL A 501 -8.65 -14.23 -18.49
C VAL A 501 -9.63 -13.66 -17.47
N LEU A 502 -9.58 -12.36 -17.16
CA LEU A 502 -10.39 -11.74 -16.11
C LEU A 502 -11.90 -11.91 -16.35
N GLY A 503 -12.36 -11.70 -17.58
CA GLY A 503 -13.78 -11.87 -17.95
C GLY A 503 -14.22 -13.33 -17.85
N ILE A 504 -13.35 -14.27 -18.23
CA ILE A 504 -13.60 -15.70 -18.16
C ILE A 504 -13.62 -16.16 -16.70
N ALA A 505 -12.68 -15.69 -15.89
CA ALA A 505 -12.67 -15.95 -14.44
C ALA A 505 -13.96 -15.44 -13.78
N ALA A 506 -14.44 -14.23 -14.15
CA ALA A 506 -15.70 -13.72 -13.64
C ALA A 506 -16.90 -14.58 -14.05
N LEU A 507 -16.95 -15.01 -15.30
CA LEU A 507 -18.00 -15.92 -15.78
C LEU A 507 -18.01 -17.25 -14.99
N LEU A 508 -16.85 -17.89 -14.84
CA LEU A 508 -16.72 -19.14 -14.10
C LEU A 508 -17.07 -18.97 -12.61
N GLY A 509 -16.63 -17.88 -11.98
CA GLY A 509 -16.95 -17.60 -10.59
C GLY A 509 -18.43 -17.32 -10.30
N MET A 510 -19.20 -16.86 -11.30
CA MET A 510 -20.66 -16.73 -11.16
C MET A 510 -21.37 -18.10 -11.07
N PHE A 511 -20.80 -19.14 -11.65
CA PHE A 511 -21.34 -20.50 -11.54
C PHE A 511 -20.96 -21.13 -10.19
N ASP A 512 -19.73 -20.92 -9.72
CA ASP A 512 -19.26 -21.45 -8.43
C ASP A 512 -20.00 -20.82 -7.22
N SER A 513 -20.47 -19.58 -7.34
CA SER A 513 -21.25 -18.90 -6.28
C SER A 513 -22.72 -19.37 -6.15
N LYS A 514 -23.19 -20.23 -7.07
CA LYS A 514 -24.55 -20.79 -7.07
C LYS A 514 -24.58 -22.27 -6.64
N ALA A 515 -23.42 -22.89 -6.46
CA ALA A 515 -23.26 -24.23 -5.92
C ALA A 515 -22.88 -24.16 -4.43
#